data_c1194fac5d8eb2144257bd138376b07c
#
_entry.id   c1194fac5d8eb2144257bd138376b07c
#
_cell.length_a   1.000
_cell.length_b   1.000
_cell.length_c   1.000
_cell.angle_alpha   90.00
_cell.angle_beta   90.00
_cell.angle_gamma   90.00
#
_symmetry.space_group_name_H-M   'P 1'
#
loop_
_entity.id
_entity.type
_entity.pdbx_description
1 polymer ?
#
loop_
_entity_poly.entity_id
_entity_poly.type
_entity_poly.pdbx_seq_one_letter_code
_entity_poly.pdbx_strand_id
1 'polypeptide(L)'
;PLVYGAVQDGRGDILVCSDYGVFSWQETASGYRSTSYHREDGLPHDECNGNALQVDDRGRVWIGTVGGAAVYIPAEPAQRKPSPLLLTGARVDGAAAKLKDGVLVLPRAGSSLDLHYQQLTGEDEGQSRYRVRLPGEAGSWTHDTSHAFSRLPSGRQRVLIEAEDFAGVASTPLALTVDVPYLWWQSPLARALMVLA
;
A
#
# COMPACT_ATOMS: atom_id res chain seq x y z
N PRO A 1 -6.55 -12.28 21.88
CA PRO A 1 -5.72 -11.56 22.86
C PRO A 1 -6.57 -11.05 24.02
N LEU A 2 -5.98 -11.04 25.20
CA LEU A 2 -6.59 -10.48 26.42
C LEU A 2 -6.21 -9.00 26.49
N VAL A 3 -7.20 -8.11 26.58
CA VAL A 3 -6.96 -6.66 26.66
C VAL A 3 -6.75 -6.26 28.13
N TYR A 4 -5.65 -5.57 28.41
CA TYR A 4 -5.28 -5.10 29.75
C TYR A 4 -5.59 -3.61 29.97
N GLY A 5 -5.74 -2.83 28.91
CA GLY A 5 -6.08 -1.41 28.98
C GLY A 5 -6.14 -0.76 27.62
N ALA A 6 -6.76 0.42 27.57
CA ALA A 6 -6.81 1.26 26.40
C ALA A 6 -6.73 2.73 26.80
N VAL A 7 -6.05 3.54 25.97
CA VAL A 7 -5.97 4.99 26.13
C VAL A 7 -6.09 5.67 24.78
N GLN A 8 -6.48 6.93 24.79
CA GLN A 8 -6.44 7.79 23.63
C GLN A 8 -5.21 8.70 23.75
N ASP A 9 -4.36 8.73 22.74
CA ASP A 9 -3.16 9.57 22.70
C ASP A 9 -3.52 11.05 22.43
N GLY A 10 -2.50 11.91 22.42
CA GLY A 10 -2.67 13.35 22.20
C GLY A 10 -3.20 13.74 20.80
N ARG A 11 -3.32 12.79 19.88
CA ARG A 11 -3.86 13.00 18.52
C ARG A 11 -5.25 12.41 18.31
N GLY A 12 -5.73 11.66 19.29
CA GLY A 12 -7.01 10.98 19.19
C GLY A 12 -6.90 9.52 18.73
N ASP A 13 -5.70 9.01 18.48
CA ASP A 13 -5.48 7.60 18.17
C ASP A 13 -5.69 6.75 19.42
N ILE A 14 -6.30 5.57 19.27
CA ILE A 14 -6.58 4.67 20.39
C ILE A 14 -5.47 3.62 20.48
N LEU A 15 -4.77 3.56 21.61
CA LEU A 15 -3.81 2.50 21.89
C LEU A 15 -4.44 1.48 22.83
N VAL A 16 -4.29 0.20 22.51
CA VAL A 16 -4.77 -0.93 23.29
C VAL A 16 -3.61 -1.84 23.63
N CYS A 17 -3.45 -2.16 24.90
CA CYS A 17 -2.41 -3.03 25.43
C CYS A 17 -3.00 -4.43 25.70
N SER A 18 -2.30 -5.47 25.29
CA SER A 18 -2.76 -6.85 25.41
C SER A 18 -1.67 -7.81 25.89
N ASP A 19 -1.98 -9.11 25.97
CA ASP A 19 -1.04 -10.21 26.17
C ASP A 19 -0.16 -10.50 24.93
N TYR A 20 -0.43 -9.81 23.80
CA TYR A 20 0.21 -10.06 22.52
C TYR A 20 0.73 -8.77 21.85
N GLY A 21 1.06 -7.76 22.60
CA GLY A 21 1.57 -6.49 22.10
C GLY A 21 0.61 -5.31 22.30
N VAL A 22 1.00 -4.20 21.73
CA VAL A 22 0.23 -2.95 21.73
C VAL A 22 -0.33 -2.71 20.34
N PHE A 23 -1.61 -2.41 20.27
CA PHE A 23 -2.30 -2.09 19.03
C PHE A 23 -2.70 -0.62 19.04
N SER A 24 -2.46 0.06 17.95
CA SER A 24 -2.90 1.43 17.71
C SER A 24 -3.97 1.46 16.63
N TRP A 25 -5.07 2.14 16.85
CA TRP A 25 -6.10 2.44 15.85
C TRP A 25 -6.15 3.92 15.58
N GLN A 26 -5.94 4.25 14.33
CA GLN A 26 -6.00 5.61 13.80
C GLN A 26 -7.22 5.77 12.90
N GLU A 27 -8.00 6.83 13.11
CA GLU A 27 -9.06 7.19 12.17
C GLU A 27 -8.47 7.82 10.92
N THR A 28 -8.89 7.35 9.75
CA THR A 28 -8.47 7.86 8.45
C THR A 28 -9.69 8.20 7.59
N ALA A 29 -9.50 8.94 6.52
CA ALA A 29 -10.58 9.26 5.58
C ALA A 29 -11.27 8.01 4.97
N SER A 30 -10.61 6.85 4.98
CA SER A 30 -11.11 5.58 4.45
C SER A 30 -11.55 4.57 5.52
N GLY A 31 -11.65 4.99 6.81
CA GLY A 31 -11.99 4.14 7.95
C GLY A 31 -10.87 4.10 8.99
N TYR A 32 -10.81 3.02 9.77
CA TYR A 32 -9.78 2.84 10.79
C TYR A 32 -8.59 2.06 10.23
N ARG A 33 -7.39 2.49 10.60
CA ARG A 33 -6.16 1.76 10.41
C ARG A 33 -5.69 1.22 11.75
N SER A 34 -5.24 -0.04 11.79
CA SER A 34 -4.58 -0.60 12.96
C SER A 34 -3.10 -0.86 12.67
N THR A 35 -2.26 -0.61 13.66
CA THR A 35 -0.84 -0.95 13.68
C THR A 35 -0.58 -1.73 14.95
N SER A 36 0.23 -2.80 14.88
CA SER A 36 0.67 -3.56 16.04
C SER A 36 2.13 -3.27 16.35
N TYR A 37 2.46 -3.25 17.64
CA TYR A 37 3.82 -3.07 18.13
C TYR A 37 4.19 -4.25 19.02
N HIS A 38 5.38 -4.82 18.78
CA HIS A 38 5.93 -5.99 19.43
C HIS A 38 7.35 -5.72 19.94
N ARG A 39 8.01 -6.75 20.51
CA ARG A 39 9.40 -6.65 20.97
C ARG A 39 10.36 -6.22 19.85
N GLU A 40 10.13 -6.67 18.64
CA GLU A 40 10.91 -6.31 17.46
C GLU A 40 10.77 -4.82 17.08
N ASP A 41 9.67 -4.17 17.50
CA ASP A 41 9.42 -2.74 17.30
C ASP A 41 9.89 -1.88 18.48
N GLY A 42 10.51 -2.50 19.49
CA GLY A 42 11.10 -1.80 20.64
C GLY A 42 10.32 -1.91 21.94
N LEU A 43 9.26 -2.72 22.03
CA LEU A 43 8.66 -3.06 23.32
C LEU A 43 9.60 -3.94 24.14
N PRO A 44 9.72 -3.72 25.46
CA PRO A 44 10.53 -4.60 26.33
C PRO A 44 9.98 -6.04 26.39
N HIS A 45 8.65 -6.19 26.23
CA HIS A 45 7.95 -7.47 26.16
C HIS A 45 6.59 -7.28 25.48
N ASP A 46 6.07 -8.33 24.82
CA ASP A 46 4.76 -8.26 24.16
C ASP A 46 3.60 -8.23 25.16
N GLU A 47 3.77 -8.85 26.33
CA GLU A 47 2.75 -8.87 27.36
C GLU A 47 2.78 -7.58 28.19
N CYS A 48 1.66 -6.86 28.17
CA CYS A 48 1.46 -5.65 28.97
C CYS A 48 1.06 -5.98 30.41
N ASN A 49 1.32 -5.07 31.31
CA ASN A 49 0.76 -5.12 32.67
C ASN A 49 -0.64 -4.50 32.70
N GLY A 50 -1.50 -5.01 33.60
CA GLY A 50 -2.85 -4.49 33.74
C GLY A 50 -2.87 -3.00 34.10
N ASN A 51 -3.66 -2.21 33.37
CA ASN A 51 -3.79 -0.75 33.55
C ASN A 51 -2.47 0.04 33.47
N ALA A 52 -1.46 -0.48 32.82
CA ALA A 52 -0.15 0.14 32.71
C ALA A 52 0.02 1.01 31.45
N LEU A 53 -1.04 1.70 31.05
CA LEU A 53 -1.04 2.72 30.00
C LEU A 53 -1.33 4.09 30.60
N GLN A 54 -0.47 5.08 30.32
CA GLN A 54 -0.63 6.46 30.80
C GLN A 54 -0.25 7.44 29.70
N VAL A 55 -1.12 8.40 29.42
CA VAL A 55 -0.81 9.54 28.55
C VAL A 55 -0.23 10.67 29.39
N ASP A 56 0.89 11.25 28.96
CA ASP A 56 1.49 12.40 29.64
C ASP A 56 1.05 13.75 29.01
N ASP A 57 1.44 14.84 29.65
CA ASP A 57 1.08 16.21 29.23
C ASP A 57 1.61 16.59 27.83
N ARG A 58 2.50 15.77 27.27
CA ARG A 58 3.05 15.94 25.91
C ARG A 58 2.36 15.03 24.89
N GLY A 59 1.31 14.31 25.29
CA GLY A 59 0.57 13.39 24.44
C GLY A 59 1.30 12.08 24.13
N ARG A 60 2.43 11.78 24.84
CA ARG A 60 3.14 10.51 24.73
C ARG A 60 2.44 9.46 25.58
N VAL A 61 2.47 8.20 25.14
CA VAL A 61 1.87 7.10 25.88
C VAL A 61 2.98 6.27 26.55
N TRP A 62 2.94 6.21 27.86
CA TRP A 62 3.78 5.32 28.65
C TRP A 62 3.14 3.95 28.74
N ILE A 63 3.90 2.91 28.45
CA ILE A 63 3.45 1.53 28.30
C ILE A 63 4.25 0.67 29.26
N GLY A 64 3.58 0.06 30.25
CA GLY A 64 4.19 -0.91 31.16
C GLY A 64 3.99 -2.33 30.65
N THR A 65 5.08 -3.08 30.51
CA THR A 65 5.09 -4.49 30.13
C THR A 65 5.72 -5.33 31.24
N VAL A 66 5.58 -6.66 31.19
CA VAL A 66 6.27 -7.56 32.14
C VAL A 66 7.79 -7.50 32.03
N GLY A 67 8.33 -7.00 30.93
CA GLY A 67 9.76 -6.82 30.71
C GLY A 67 10.30 -5.43 31.00
N GLY A 68 9.46 -4.45 31.35
CA GLY A 68 9.84 -3.06 31.58
C GLY A 68 8.86 -2.06 31.00
N ALA A 69 9.29 -0.81 30.85
CA ALA A 69 8.47 0.27 30.32
C ALA A 69 8.98 0.78 28.98
N ALA A 70 8.06 1.12 28.09
CA ALA A 70 8.30 1.80 26.83
C ALA A 70 7.55 3.13 26.77
N VAL A 71 7.95 4.01 25.87
CA VAL A 71 7.24 5.25 25.57
C VAL A 71 6.89 5.28 24.09
N TYR A 72 5.63 5.31 23.80
CA TYR A 72 5.14 5.57 22.47
C TYR A 72 5.05 7.08 22.26
N ILE A 73 5.72 7.56 21.22
CA ILE A 73 5.71 8.96 20.81
C ILE A 73 4.97 9.04 19.49
N PRO A 74 3.74 9.60 19.47
CA PRO A 74 2.99 9.75 18.23
C PRO A 74 3.79 10.59 17.24
N ALA A 75 4.21 9.99 16.12
CA ALA A 75 4.93 10.71 15.09
C ALA A 75 3.98 11.64 14.33
N GLU A 76 4.35 12.90 14.13
CA GLU A 76 3.55 13.80 13.30
C GLU A 76 3.53 13.30 11.83
N PRO A 77 2.37 13.13 11.20
CA PRO A 77 2.28 12.66 9.81
C PRO A 77 3.06 13.52 8.82
N ALA A 78 3.19 14.81 9.09
CA ALA A 78 3.88 15.79 8.24
C ALA A 78 5.40 15.62 8.18
N GLN A 79 6.02 14.84 9.06
CA GLN A 79 7.48 14.66 9.11
C GLN A 79 7.96 13.39 8.40
N ARG A 80 7.05 12.47 8.03
CA ARG A 80 7.44 11.28 7.28
C ARG A 80 7.57 11.60 5.79
N LYS A 81 8.75 11.36 5.25
CA LYS A 81 8.96 11.47 3.80
C LYS A 81 8.25 10.31 3.10
N PRO A 82 7.59 10.57 1.95
CA PRO A 82 7.02 9.50 1.15
C PRO A 82 8.06 8.43 0.82
N SER A 83 7.77 7.19 1.15
CA SER A 83 8.63 6.06 0.81
C SER A 83 8.53 5.75 -0.68
N PRO A 84 9.64 5.41 -1.36
CA PRO A 84 9.61 5.14 -2.80
C PRO A 84 8.79 3.89 -3.12
N LEU A 85 7.96 4.00 -4.15
CA LEU A 85 7.23 2.89 -4.75
C LEU A 85 7.96 2.43 -6.00
N LEU A 86 8.33 1.15 -6.05
CA LEU A 86 9.11 0.57 -7.14
C LEU A 86 8.32 -0.52 -7.86
N LEU A 87 8.48 -0.61 -9.18
CA LEU A 87 8.10 -1.78 -9.95
C LEU A 87 9.21 -2.83 -9.79
N THR A 88 8.90 -3.95 -9.13
CA THR A 88 9.86 -5.03 -8.87
C THR A 88 9.87 -6.07 -9.98
N GLY A 89 8.80 -6.14 -10.77
CA GLY A 89 8.72 -7.05 -11.90
C GLY A 89 7.50 -6.80 -12.78
N ALA A 90 7.60 -7.29 -14.03
CA ALA A 90 6.48 -7.38 -14.95
C ALA A 90 6.55 -8.71 -15.70
N ARG A 91 5.40 -9.34 -15.94
CA ARG A 91 5.26 -10.54 -16.75
C ARG A 91 4.16 -10.35 -17.78
N VAL A 92 4.40 -10.83 -18.98
CA VAL A 92 3.43 -10.85 -20.07
C VAL A 92 3.23 -12.29 -20.52
N ASP A 93 1.99 -12.76 -20.51
CA ASP A 93 1.64 -14.16 -20.78
C ASP A 93 2.52 -15.15 -19.97
N GLY A 94 2.82 -14.79 -18.70
CA GLY A 94 3.67 -15.57 -17.78
C GLY A 94 5.18 -15.43 -17.98
N ALA A 95 5.64 -14.84 -19.08
CA ALA A 95 7.06 -14.61 -19.34
C ALA A 95 7.52 -13.26 -18.77
N ALA A 96 8.75 -13.21 -18.23
CA ALA A 96 9.32 -11.96 -17.74
C ALA A 96 9.43 -10.92 -18.87
N ALA A 97 8.96 -9.73 -18.62
CA ALA A 97 8.98 -8.62 -19.56
C ALA A 97 9.81 -7.46 -19.00
N LYS A 98 10.49 -6.76 -19.90
CA LYS A 98 11.28 -5.56 -19.56
C LYS A 98 10.66 -4.33 -20.20
N LEU A 99 10.73 -3.21 -19.49
CA LEU A 99 10.39 -1.93 -20.06
C LEU A 99 11.46 -1.54 -21.08
N LYS A 100 11.00 -1.08 -22.24
CA LYS A 100 11.84 -0.46 -23.26
C LYS A 100 11.51 1.03 -23.29
N ASP A 101 12.47 1.88 -23.00
CA ASP A 101 12.31 3.33 -22.94
C ASP A 101 11.11 3.78 -22.05
N GLY A 102 10.90 3.08 -20.90
CA GLY A 102 9.80 3.37 -19.98
C GLY A 102 8.42 2.86 -20.44
N VAL A 103 8.35 2.12 -21.55
CA VAL A 103 7.12 1.55 -22.10
C VAL A 103 7.17 0.04 -22.05
N LEU A 104 6.11 -0.60 -21.60
CA LEU A 104 5.90 -2.03 -21.70
C LEU A 104 5.06 -2.33 -22.96
N VAL A 105 5.64 -3.05 -23.91
CA VAL A 105 4.94 -3.41 -25.15
C VAL A 105 4.40 -4.83 -25.04
N LEU A 106 3.09 -5.01 -25.22
CA LEU A 106 2.48 -6.33 -25.27
C LEU A 106 2.64 -6.94 -26.69
N PRO A 107 2.87 -8.27 -26.79
CA PRO A 107 3.09 -8.92 -28.08
C PRO A 107 1.82 -8.98 -28.94
N ARG A 108 0.65 -9.01 -28.30
CA ARG A 108 -0.66 -9.08 -28.98
C ARG A 108 -1.77 -8.49 -28.13
N ALA A 109 -2.86 -8.12 -28.77
CA ALA A 109 -4.09 -7.77 -28.08
C ALA A 109 -4.62 -8.98 -27.29
N GLY A 110 -5.01 -8.76 -26.03
CA GLY A 110 -5.50 -9.80 -25.15
C GLY A 110 -4.43 -10.59 -24.39
N SER A 111 -3.14 -10.21 -24.50
CA SER A 111 -2.11 -10.72 -23.60
C SER A 111 -2.42 -10.33 -22.16
N SER A 112 -2.14 -11.26 -21.23
CA SER A 112 -2.17 -10.96 -19.80
C SER A 112 -0.95 -10.15 -19.38
N LEU A 113 -1.12 -9.31 -18.36
CA LEU A 113 -0.05 -8.52 -17.78
C LEU A 113 -0.10 -8.66 -16.26
N ASP A 114 0.97 -9.17 -15.67
CA ASP A 114 1.16 -9.24 -14.23
C ASP A 114 2.24 -8.24 -13.82
N LEU A 115 1.89 -7.33 -12.93
CA LEU A 115 2.78 -6.33 -12.36
C LEU A 115 3.09 -6.67 -10.92
N HIS A 116 4.36 -6.60 -10.55
CA HIS A 116 4.82 -6.72 -9.17
C HIS A 116 5.43 -5.40 -8.75
N TYR A 117 5.07 -4.92 -7.58
CA TYR A 117 5.51 -3.63 -7.07
C TYR A 117 5.64 -3.71 -5.55
N GLN A 118 6.45 -2.80 -5.00
CA GLN A 118 6.64 -2.72 -3.56
C GLN A 118 7.02 -1.30 -3.15
N GLN A 119 6.46 -0.85 -2.04
CA GLN A 119 6.87 0.37 -1.36
C GLN A 119 7.99 0.02 -0.37
N LEU A 120 9.10 0.75 -0.44
CA LEU A 120 10.24 0.54 0.45
C LEU A 120 10.08 1.42 1.70
N THR A 121 9.35 0.94 2.67
CA THR A 121 9.09 1.68 3.91
C THR A 121 10.19 1.48 4.95
N GLY A 122 10.85 0.32 4.95
CA GLY A 122 11.82 -0.08 5.98
C GLY A 122 11.18 -0.41 7.34
N GLU A 123 9.88 -0.19 7.48
CA GLU A 123 9.08 -0.49 8.66
C GLU A 123 7.73 -1.04 8.19
N ASP A 124 7.22 -2.10 8.84
CA ASP A 124 5.89 -2.69 8.62
C ASP A 124 5.48 -2.80 7.13
N GLU A 125 6.36 -3.30 6.28
CA GLU A 125 6.11 -3.42 4.83
C GLU A 125 4.82 -4.20 4.52
N GLY A 126 4.47 -5.17 5.34
CA GLY A 126 3.24 -5.96 5.22
C GLY A 126 1.94 -5.17 5.45
N GLN A 127 2.03 -3.99 6.04
CA GLN A 127 0.89 -3.10 6.31
C GLN A 127 0.68 -2.03 5.22
N SER A 128 1.60 -1.93 4.25
CA SER A 128 1.43 -1.03 3.11
C SER A 128 0.21 -1.43 2.28
N ARG A 129 -0.53 -0.44 1.80
CA ARG A 129 -1.68 -0.64 0.92
C ARG A 129 -1.38 -0.11 -0.46
N TYR A 130 -1.90 -0.79 -1.46
CA TYR A 130 -1.67 -0.48 -2.86
C TYR A 130 -2.98 -0.34 -3.60
N ARG A 131 -3.00 0.52 -4.60
CA ARG A 131 -4.11 0.67 -5.52
C ARG A 131 -3.60 0.77 -6.94
N VAL A 132 -4.09 -0.11 -7.80
CA VAL A 132 -3.77 -0.11 -9.23
C VAL A 132 -5.01 0.28 -10.00
N ARG A 133 -4.87 1.20 -10.96
CA ARG A 133 -5.99 1.67 -11.75
C ARG A 133 -5.58 2.12 -13.15
N LEU A 134 -6.53 2.02 -14.07
CA LEU A 134 -6.51 2.68 -15.36
C LEU A 134 -7.15 4.08 -15.27
N PRO A 135 -6.87 4.98 -16.23
CA PRO A 135 -7.54 6.29 -16.28
C PRO A 135 -9.07 6.14 -16.31
N GLY A 136 -9.74 6.81 -15.38
CA GLY A 136 -11.20 6.76 -15.24
C GLY A 136 -11.73 5.64 -14.32
N GLU A 137 -10.87 4.75 -13.84
CA GLU A 137 -11.25 3.73 -12.86
C GLU A 137 -10.89 4.17 -11.44
N ALA A 138 -11.75 3.86 -10.48
CA ALA A 138 -11.52 4.21 -9.08
C ALA A 138 -10.40 3.34 -8.46
N GLY A 139 -10.36 2.06 -8.79
CA GLY A 139 -9.48 1.07 -8.16
C GLY A 139 -9.84 0.81 -6.69
N SER A 140 -9.41 -0.32 -6.17
CA SER A 140 -9.57 -0.69 -4.76
C SER A 140 -8.21 -0.76 -4.07
N TRP A 141 -8.18 -0.39 -2.78
CA TRP A 141 -7.00 -0.56 -1.96
C TRP A 141 -6.87 -2.02 -1.50
N THR A 142 -5.69 -2.61 -1.67
CA THR A 142 -5.34 -3.97 -1.22
C THR A 142 -3.97 -3.98 -0.55
N HIS A 143 -3.63 -5.06 0.14
CA HIS A 143 -2.27 -5.32 0.63
C HIS A 143 -1.42 -6.12 -0.36
N ASP A 144 -2.00 -6.50 -1.50
CA ASP A 144 -1.30 -7.29 -2.50
C ASP A 144 -0.20 -6.47 -3.18
N THR A 145 0.99 -7.02 -3.29
CA THR A 145 2.15 -6.45 -3.97
C THR A 145 2.20 -6.80 -5.46
N SER A 146 1.10 -7.34 -5.98
CA SER A 146 0.95 -7.70 -7.39
C SER A 146 -0.45 -7.41 -7.90
N HIS A 147 -0.57 -7.16 -9.20
CA HIS A 147 -1.85 -6.98 -9.87
C HIS A 147 -1.81 -7.59 -11.27
N ALA A 148 -2.83 -8.41 -11.56
CA ALA A 148 -2.97 -9.08 -12.84
C ALA A 148 -4.07 -8.44 -13.69
N PHE A 149 -3.72 -8.03 -14.89
CA PHE A 149 -4.67 -7.66 -15.93
C PHE A 149 -4.83 -8.85 -16.89
N SER A 150 -6.00 -9.47 -16.88
CA SER A 150 -6.33 -10.54 -17.83
C SER A 150 -6.47 -10.02 -19.26
N ARG A 151 -6.85 -8.75 -19.41
CA ARG A 151 -6.99 -8.05 -20.68
C ARG A 151 -6.88 -6.54 -20.47
N LEU A 152 -6.09 -5.88 -21.28
CA LEU A 152 -6.05 -4.44 -21.38
C LEU A 152 -6.69 -3.97 -22.70
N PRO A 153 -7.33 -2.79 -22.72
CA PRO A 153 -7.79 -2.18 -23.96
C PRO A 153 -6.65 -1.94 -24.95
N SER A 154 -6.93 -2.09 -26.25
CA SER A 154 -5.93 -1.81 -27.30
C SER A 154 -5.53 -0.34 -27.33
N GLY A 155 -4.29 -0.06 -27.74
CA GLY A 155 -3.70 1.26 -27.74
C GLY A 155 -2.80 1.51 -26.52
N ARG A 156 -2.38 2.75 -26.38
CA ARG A 156 -1.51 3.16 -25.27
C ARG A 156 -2.31 3.36 -24.00
N GLN A 157 -2.04 2.54 -23.00
CA GLN A 157 -2.66 2.58 -21.69
C GLN A 157 -1.69 3.15 -20.66
N ARG A 158 -2.19 3.92 -19.72
CA ARG A 158 -1.43 4.41 -18.56
C ARG A 158 -1.95 3.70 -17.31
N VAL A 159 -1.15 2.79 -16.79
CA VAL A 159 -1.42 2.14 -15.50
C VAL A 159 -0.84 3.01 -14.40
N LEU A 160 -1.65 3.35 -13.42
CA LEU A 160 -1.23 4.11 -12.25
C LEU A 160 -1.21 3.18 -11.05
N ILE A 161 -0.07 3.12 -10.36
CA ILE A 161 0.11 2.39 -9.11
C ILE A 161 0.35 3.41 -8.01
N GLU A 162 -0.46 3.35 -6.98
CA GLU A 162 -0.40 4.20 -5.80
C GLU A 162 -0.16 3.33 -4.59
N ALA A 163 0.57 3.83 -3.60
CA ALA A 163 0.78 3.13 -2.34
C ALA A 163 0.69 4.10 -1.17
N GLU A 164 0.26 3.57 -0.05
CA GLU A 164 0.27 4.23 1.26
C GLU A 164 0.96 3.30 2.24
N ASP A 165 1.86 3.84 3.05
CA ASP A 165 2.51 3.10 4.12
C ASP A 165 1.55 2.84 5.30
N PHE A 166 2.04 2.12 6.31
CA PHE A 166 1.27 1.81 7.52
C PHE A 166 0.81 3.08 8.27
N ALA A 167 1.49 4.22 8.11
CA ALA A 167 1.11 5.50 8.72
C ALA A 167 0.17 6.34 7.83
N GLY A 168 -0.20 5.86 6.63
CA GLY A 168 -1.06 6.57 5.69
C GLY A 168 -0.35 7.61 4.85
N VAL A 169 0.97 7.61 4.86
CA VAL A 169 1.73 8.51 4.01
C VAL A 169 1.75 7.94 2.58
N ALA A 170 1.18 8.69 1.66
CA ALA A 170 1.13 8.30 0.26
C ALA A 170 2.51 8.39 -0.39
N SER A 171 2.87 7.40 -1.19
CA SER A 171 4.05 7.44 -2.05
C SER A 171 3.83 8.36 -3.24
N THR A 172 4.92 8.73 -3.93
CA THR A 172 4.80 9.26 -5.28
C THR A 172 4.22 8.17 -6.18
N PRO A 173 3.10 8.44 -6.89
CA PRO A 173 2.50 7.44 -7.76
C PRO A 173 3.43 6.98 -8.87
N LEU A 174 3.47 5.67 -9.12
CA LEU A 174 4.22 5.08 -10.22
C LEU A 174 3.31 4.98 -11.45
N ALA A 175 3.66 5.68 -12.51
CA ALA A 175 2.95 5.64 -13.78
C ALA A 175 3.69 4.77 -14.79
N LEU A 176 3.04 3.70 -15.25
CA LEU A 176 3.55 2.80 -16.25
C LEU A 176 2.79 2.99 -17.57
N THR A 177 3.50 3.16 -18.66
CA THR A 177 2.91 3.16 -20.01
C THR A 177 2.94 1.75 -20.57
N VAL A 178 1.78 1.24 -20.99
CA VAL A 178 1.62 -0.07 -21.62
C VAL A 178 1.08 0.13 -23.04
N ASP A 179 1.78 -0.38 -24.04
CA ASP A 179 1.36 -0.33 -25.44
C ASP A 179 0.75 -1.67 -25.85
N VAL A 180 -0.53 -1.66 -26.13
CA VAL A 180 -1.33 -2.85 -26.48
C VAL A 180 -1.65 -2.80 -27.96
N PRO A 181 -1.18 -3.74 -28.77
CA PRO A 181 -1.47 -3.75 -30.21
C PRO A 181 -2.96 -3.74 -30.52
N TYR A 182 -3.36 -3.10 -31.58
CA TYR A 182 -4.73 -3.18 -32.09
C TYR A 182 -4.98 -4.53 -32.76
N LEU A 183 -6.16 -5.08 -32.54
CA LEU A 183 -6.66 -6.12 -33.41
C LEU A 183 -6.83 -5.51 -34.82
N TRP A 184 -6.55 -6.29 -35.88
CA TRP A 184 -6.50 -5.77 -37.26
C TRP A 184 -7.76 -4.97 -37.65
N TRP A 185 -8.96 -5.41 -37.18
CA TRP A 185 -10.24 -4.71 -37.42
C TRP A 185 -10.45 -3.46 -36.54
N GLN A 186 -9.67 -3.27 -35.51
CA GLN A 186 -9.69 -2.09 -34.65
C GLN A 186 -8.73 -1.02 -35.13
N SER A 187 -7.88 -1.33 -36.12
CA SER A 187 -6.94 -0.37 -36.67
C SER A 187 -7.67 0.82 -37.31
N PRO A 188 -7.16 2.04 -37.23
CA PRO A 188 -7.76 3.21 -37.86
C PRO A 188 -8.03 3.01 -39.36
N LEU A 189 -7.12 2.31 -40.04
CA LEU A 189 -7.25 1.96 -41.46
C LEU A 189 -8.41 0.98 -41.74
N ALA A 190 -8.56 -0.07 -40.92
CA ALA A 190 -9.65 -1.02 -41.09
C ALA A 190 -11.01 -0.35 -40.83
N ARG A 191 -11.10 0.54 -39.81
CA ARG A 191 -12.32 1.31 -39.54
C ARG A 191 -12.66 2.27 -40.67
N ALA A 192 -11.66 2.95 -41.24
CA ALA A 192 -11.87 3.85 -42.38
C ALA A 192 -12.38 3.08 -43.62
N LEU A 193 -11.85 1.88 -43.88
CA LEU A 193 -12.30 1.02 -44.97
C LEU A 193 -13.75 0.49 -44.72
N MET A 194 -14.13 0.16 -43.48
CA MET A 194 -15.49 -0.29 -43.15
C MET A 194 -16.54 0.82 -43.25
N VAL A 195 -16.15 2.08 -43.15
CA VAL A 195 -17.08 3.23 -43.29
C VAL A 195 -17.26 3.61 -44.77
N LEU A 196 -16.31 3.23 -45.64
CA LEU A 196 -16.34 3.53 -47.06
C LEU A 196 -16.95 2.40 -47.92
N ALA A 197 -17.28 1.26 -47.32
CA ALA A 197 -17.94 0.10 -47.94
C ALA A 197 -19.40 0.05 -47.60
#